data_31d44ea28dfd2cf0ba9707ce0e00cfc5
#
_entry.id   31d44ea28dfd2cf0ba9707ce0e00cfc5
#
_cell.length_a   1.000
_cell.length_b   1.000
_cell.length_c   1.000
_cell.angle_alpha   90.00
_cell.angle_beta   90.00
_cell.angle_gamma   90.00
#
_symmetry.space_group_name_H-M   'P 1'
#
loop_
_entity.id
_entity.type
_entity.pdbx_description
1 polymer ?
#
loop_
_entity_poly.entity_id
_entity_poly.type
_entity_poly.pdbx_seq_one_letter_code
_entity_poly.pdbx_strand_id
1 'polypeptide(L)'
;SGSTSASAVDVIYRVIEEQGELLLHGVSVKPGKPMLVGRLDSSAYVGLPGYPVSAMMVFRTFVAPAIRRAAGLSEPESTTVTGRMARDERYGEGRLRLMPVGLVTDGDDGGAGDGDTLVYPVDKGSGATTSLAEADGVVEVGPETDYLERGEPVDVQLFSPGVRPPTLLGVGEDDPTLNRVLDRLDNPRYLSVGSRPGLRRLREEIPDVAVVAGPIGREHGLEATELGRWERDWGLIVRAGNPDEIDGLDDLVDRDLQFVNRTADSGLRTSLERALADLAEERGADQHDLTTEINGFDIGLRAHESPARRVIAGTADAALGLHDTAERLSLEYVPVGTQTMRVLVNPDREDKASVRELESVLAEGVVGDVGL
;
A
#
# COMPACT_ATOMS: atom_id res chain seq x y z
N SER A 1 -0.90 -27.86 -3.79
CA SER A 1 -0.20 -27.16 -4.86
C SER A 1 -0.87 -25.82 -5.14
N GLY A 2 -0.10 -24.76 -5.33
CA GLY A 2 -0.58 -23.40 -5.64
C GLY A 2 -0.52 -23.05 -7.14
N SER A 3 -0.71 -24.02 -8.02
CA SER A 3 -0.55 -23.84 -9.47
C SER A 3 -1.81 -24.21 -10.28
N THR A 4 -2.97 -24.32 -9.63
CA THR A 4 -4.20 -24.64 -10.36
C THR A 4 -4.75 -23.41 -11.07
N SER A 5 -5.16 -23.60 -12.32
CA SER A 5 -5.89 -22.62 -13.11
C SER A 5 -7.28 -23.15 -13.45
N ALA A 6 -8.20 -22.27 -13.83
CA ALA A 6 -9.52 -22.68 -14.32
C ALA A 6 -9.48 -23.15 -15.80
N SER A 7 -8.31 -23.34 -16.37
CA SER A 7 -8.10 -23.74 -17.76
C SER A 7 -8.12 -25.26 -17.89
N ALA A 8 -8.80 -25.77 -18.92
CA ALA A 8 -8.78 -27.18 -19.29
C ALA A 8 -7.39 -27.70 -19.73
N VAL A 9 -6.38 -26.85 -19.79
CA VAL A 9 -4.99 -27.17 -20.14
C VAL A 9 -4.12 -27.37 -18.88
N ASP A 10 -4.71 -27.32 -17.68
CA ASP A 10 -3.98 -27.53 -16.44
C ASP A 10 -3.42 -28.97 -16.36
N VAL A 11 -2.10 -29.09 -16.33
CA VAL A 11 -1.40 -30.39 -16.28
C VAL A 11 -1.82 -31.20 -15.04
N ILE A 12 -2.05 -30.52 -13.94
CA ILE A 12 -2.43 -31.16 -12.66
C ILE A 12 -3.84 -31.78 -12.75
N TYR A 13 -4.76 -31.10 -13.42
CA TYR A 13 -6.09 -31.60 -13.68
C TYR A 13 -6.03 -32.97 -14.42
N ARG A 14 -5.23 -33.05 -15.48
CA ARG A 14 -5.06 -34.30 -16.26
C ARG A 14 -4.42 -35.42 -15.46
N VAL A 15 -3.42 -35.10 -14.64
CA VAL A 15 -2.77 -36.10 -13.78
C VAL A 15 -3.76 -36.70 -12.78
N ILE A 16 -4.64 -35.86 -12.21
CA ILE A 16 -5.67 -36.35 -11.27
C ILE A 16 -6.69 -37.22 -12.01
N GLU A 17 -7.13 -36.86 -13.21
CA GLU A 17 -8.05 -37.68 -14.03
C GLU A 17 -7.43 -39.01 -14.43
N GLU A 18 -6.14 -39.08 -14.74
CA GLU A 18 -5.43 -40.26 -15.16
C GLU A 18 -5.09 -41.23 -14.01
N GLN A 19 -4.80 -40.68 -12.81
CA GLN A 19 -4.26 -41.44 -11.67
C GLN A 19 -5.19 -41.53 -10.46
N GLY A 20 -6.38 -40.98 -10.54
CA GLY A 20 -7.31 -40.91 -9.43
C GLY A 20 -8.71 -40.53 -9.83
N GLU A 21 -9.41 -39.88 -8.95
CA GLU A 21 -10.77 -39.38 -9.13
C GLU A 21 -10.82 -37.90 -8.85
N LEU A 22 -11.28 -37.08 -9.82
CA LEU A 22 -11.54 -35.66 -9.61
C LEU A 22 -12.92 -35.50 -8.97
N LEU A 23 -12.97 -34.96 -7.76
CA LEU A 23 -14.20 -34.75 -6.98
C LEU A 23 -14.79 -33.38 -7.21
N LEU A 24 -13.93 -32.35 -7.37
CA LEU A 24 -14.37 -30.98 -7.55
C LEU A 24 -13.36 -30.20 -8.41
N HIS A 25 -13.89 -29.45 -9.38
CA HIS A 25 -13.13 -28.53 -10.22
C HIS A 25 -13.80 -27.17 -10.22
N GLY A 26 -13.24 -26.25 -9.45
CA GLY A 26 -13.76 -24.90 -9.28
C GLY A 26 -14.82 -24.79 -8.18
N VAL A 27 -14.80 -23.64 -7.53
CA VAL A 27 -15.77 -23.27 -6.48
C VAL A 27 -16.35 -21.90 -6.79
N SER A 28 -17.59 -21.67 -6.35
CA SER A 28 -18.26 -20.38 -6.56
C SER A 28 -17.83 -19.36 -5.49
N VAL A 29 -16.51 -19.04 -5.45
CA VAL A 29 -15.89 -18.12 -4.48
C VAL A 29 -15.01 -17.12 -5.19
N LYS A 30 -14.90 -15.91 -4.65
CA LYS A 30 -13.98 -14.87 -5.09
C LYS A 30 -13.29 -14.21 -3.87
N PRO A 31 -11.92 -14.17 -3.86
CA PRO A 31 -11.01 -14.85 -4.77
C PRO A 31 -10.97 -16.36 -4.50
N GLY A 32 -10.64 -17.19 -5.51
CA GLY A 32 -10.41 -18.62 -5.26
C GLY A 32 -11.12 -19.61 -6.18
N LYS A 33 -11.81 -19.15 -7.23
CA LYS A 33 -12.54 -19.98 -8.18
C LYS A 33 -11.80 -21.27 -8.63
N PRO A 34 -10.48 -21.27 -8.97
CA PRO A 34 -9.81 -22.45 -9.51
C PRO A 34 -9.34 -23.47 -8.46
N MET A 35 -10.09 -23.71 -7.40
CA MET A 35 -9.80 -24.77 -6.46
C MET A 35 -10.10 -26.15 -7.08
N LEU A 36 -9.23 -27.15 -6.82
CA LEU A 36 -9.42 -28.53 -7.18
C LEU A 36 -9.45 -29.42 -5.93
N VAL A 37 -10.30 -30.43 -5.94
CA VAL A 37 -10.26 -31.52 -4.94
C VAL A 37 -10.31 -32.85 -5.69
N GLY A 38 -9.39 -33.74 -5.38
CA GLY A 38 -9.31 -35.07 -5.96
C GLY A 38 -8.89 -36.14 -4.96
N ARG A 39 -9.02 -37.38 -5.33
CA ARG A 39 -8.57 -38.54 -4.58
C ARG A 39 -7.58 -39.32 -5.44
N LEU A 40 -6.42 -39.64 -4.87
CA LEU A 40 -5.38 -40.48 -5.44
C LEU A 40 -5.23 -41.69 -4.52
N ASP A 41 -5.52 -42.90 -5.00
CA ASP A 41 -5.43 -44.14 -4.23
C ASP A 41 -5.80 -44.00 -2.72
N SER A 42 -4.79 -43.74 -1.87
CA SER A 42 -4.93 -43.60 -0.42
C SER A 42 -4.83 -42.19 0.09
N SER A 43 -4.77 -41.17 -0.79
CA SER A 43 -4.57 -39.77 -0.38
C SER A 43 -5.58 -38.81 -1.03
N ALA A 44 -5.90 -37.72 -0.34
CA ALA A 44 -6.65 -36.60 -0.88
C ALA A 44 -5.69 -35.59 -1.53
N TYR A 45 -6.08 -35.05 -2.64
CA TYR A 45 -5.41 -33.96 -3.30
C TYR A 45 -6.25 -32.69 -3.24
N VAL A 46 -5.63 -31.58 -2.81
CA VAL A 46 -6.25 -30.27 -2.86
C VAL A 46 -5.34 -29.32 -3.65
N GLY A 47 -5.83 -28.85 -4.77
CA GLY A 47 -5.18 -27.85 -5.60
C GLY A 47 -5.64 -26.44 -5.21
N LEU A 48 -4.70 -25.60 -4.79
CA LEU A 48 -4.97 -24.21 -4.47
C LEU A 48 -4.70 -23.30 -5.68
N PRO A 49 -5.40 -22.17 -5.79
CA PRO A 49 -5.11 -21.17 -6.81
C PRO A 49 -3.65 -20.72 -6.81
N GLY A 50 -3.09 -20.37 -7.96
CA GLY A 50 -1.71 -19.91 -8.09
C GLY A 50 -1.45 -18.52 -7.48
N TYR A 51 -2.49 -17.69 -7.34
CA TYR A 51 -2.36 -16.36 -6.74
C TYR A 51 -2.35 -16.44 -5.21
N PRO A 52 -1.39 -15.80 -4.52
CA PRO A 52 -1.19 -15.91 -3.07
C PRO A 52 -2.43 -15.57 -2.24
N VAL A 53 -3.11 -14.47 -2.54
CA VAL A 53 -4.34 -14.06 -1.83
C VAL A 53 -5.43 -15.11 -1.98
N SER A 54 -5.66 -15.57 -3.20
CA SER A 54 -6.66 -16.61 -3.48
C SER A 54 -6.33 -17.92 -2.77
N ALA A 55 -5.06 -18.35 -2.81
CA ALA A 55 -4.61 -19.58 -2.17
C ALA A 55 -4.81 -19.51 -0.65
N MET A 56 -4.43 -18.39 -0.02
CA MET A 56 -4.58 -18.21 1.42
C MET A 56 -6.06 -18.19 1.85
N MET A 57 -6.92 -17.47 1.12
CA MET A 57 -8.35 -17.40 1.42
C MET A 57 -9.01 -18.79 1.32
N VAL A 58 -8.79 -19.49 0.21
CA VAL A 58 -9.31 -20.84 0.02
C VAL A 58 -8.77 -21.82 1.07
N PHE A 59 -7.48 -21.76 1.36
CA PHE A 59 -6.87 -22.60 2.39
C PHE A 59 -7.50 -22.36 3.75
N ARG A 60 -7.59 -21.11 4.17
CA ARG A 60 -8.15 -20.73 5.47
C ARG A 60 -9.62 -21.12 5.62
N THR A 61 -10.43 -20.85 4.59
CA THR A 61 -11.88 -21.05 4.66
C THR A 61 -12.29 -22.50 4.53
N PHE A 62 -11.62 -23.29 3.69
CA PHE A 62 -12.07 -24.65 3.37
C PHE A 62 -11.10 -25.75 3.78
N VAL A 63 -9.80 -25.54 3.55
CA VAL A 63 -8.81 -26.63 3.68
C VAL A 63 -8.35 -26.82 5.10
N ALA A 64 -7.97 -25.74 5.79
CA ALA A 64 -7.50 -25.81 7.15
C ALA A 64 -8.55 -26.37 8.13
N PRO A 65 -9.84 -25.96 8.08
CA PRO A 65 -10.89 -26.59 8.88
C PRO A 65 -11.08 -28.09 8.58
N ALA A 66 -11.02 -28.47 7.30
CA ALA A 66 -11.14 -29.89 6.91
C ALA A 66 -9.97 -30.73 7.45
N ILE A 67 -8.73 -30.25 7.37
CA ILE A 67 -7.55 -30.91 7.94
C ILE A 67 -7.66 -31.04 9.46
N ARG A 68 -8.05 -29.96 10.16
CA ARG A 68 -8.23 -29.99 11.61
C ARG A 68 -9.27 -31.02 12.06
N ARG A 69 -10.41 -31.03 11.36
CA ARG A 69 -11.49 -32.02 11.62
C ARG A 69 -11.00 -33.44 11.39
N ALA A 70 -10.29 -33.69 10.30
CA ALA A 70 -9.73 -35.02 10.00
C ALA A 70 -8.68 -35.45 11.02
N ALA A 71 -7.94 -34.51 11.62
CA ALA A 71 -6.94 -34.76 12.65
C ALA A 71 -7.53 -34.83 14.08
N GLY A 72 -8.84 -34.64 14.24
CA GLY A 72 -9.48 -34.61 15.57
C GLY A 72 -9.12 -33.40 16.42
N LEU A 73 -8.63 -32.32 15.79
CA LEU A 73 -8.29 -31.08 16.48
C LEU A 73 -9.54 -30.22 16.63
N SER A 74 -9.63 -29.48 17.74
CA SER A 74 -10.69 -28.48 17.94
C SER A 74 -10.62 -27.40 16.86
N GLU A 75 -11.75 -26.77 16.57
CA GLU A 75 -11.77 -25.58 15.72
C GLU A 75 -10.85 -24.50 16.32
N PRO A 76 -10.13 -23.72 15.52
CA PRO A 76 -9.33 -22.63 16.05
C PRO A 76 -10.25 -21.59 16.68
N GLU A 77 -9.78 -20.92 17.73
CA GLU A 77 -10.47 -19.74 18.23
C GLU A 77 -10.48 -18.71 17.09
N SER A 78 -11.66 -18.48 16.50
CA SER A 78 -11.87 -17.41 15.55
C SER A 78 -12.42 -16.20 16.32
N THR A 79 -11.69 -15.11 16.29
CA THR A 79 -12.20 -13.85 16.85
C THR A 79 -12.93 -13.13 15.72
N THR A 80 -14.20 -12.84 15.97
CA THR A 80 -15.02 -12.01 15.09
C THR A 80 -15.20 -10.64 15.75
N VAL A 81 -15.04 -9.60 14.98
CA VAL A 81 -15.29 -8.22 15.39
C VAL A 81 -16.38 -7.67 14.46
N THR A 82 -17.43 -7.10 15.04
CA THR A 82 -18.44 -6.38 14.27
C THR A 82 -17.97 -4.94 14.08
N GLY A 83 -17.98 -4.45 12.83
CA GLY A 83 -17.63 -3.08 12.49
C GLY A 83 -18.55 -2.53 11.41
N ARG A 84 -18.39 -1.26 11.05
CA ARG A 84 -19.22 -0.58 10.03
C ARG A 84 -18.40 -0.38 8.75
N MET A 85 -19.03 -0.63 7.59
CA MET A 85 -18.38 -0.37 6.30
C MET A 85 -18.03 1.12 6.18
N ALA A 86 -16.75 1.39 5.87
CA ALA A 86 -16.26 2.77 5.70
C ALA A 86 -16.74 3.41 4.40
N ARG A 87 -17.09 2.60 3.40
CA ARG A 87 -17.60 3.04 2.10
C ARG A 87 -18.53 2.01 1.48
N ASP A 88 -19.22 2.45 0.45
CA ASP A 88 -20.04 1.59 -0.39
C ASP A 88 -19.18 0.56 -1.15
N GLU A 89 -19.64 -0.69 -1.20
CA GLU A 89 -19.02 -1.76 -1.98
C GLU A 89 -20.07 -2.46 -2.84
N ARG A 90 -19.79 -2.55 -4.16
CA ARG A 90 -20.65 -3.26 -5.12
C ARG A 90 -20.03 -4.58 -5.53
N TYR A 91 -20.83 -5.63 -5.54
CA TYR A 91 -20.39 -6.96 -5.90
C TYR A 91 -21.53 -7.81 -6.48
N GLY A 92 -21.81 -7.67 -7.76
CA GLY A 92 -22.88 -8.41 -8.45
C GLY A 92 -22.41 -9.64 -9.23
N GLU A 93 -21.56 -10.51 -8.63
CA GLU A 93 -21.03 -11.69 -9.34
C GLU A 93 -21.72 -13.01 -8.98
N GLY A 94 -22.69 -13.01 -8.05
CA GLY A 94 -23.44 -14.21 -7.63
C GLY A 94 -22.56 -15.32 -7.05
N ARG A 95 -21.46 -14.97 -6.36
CA ARG A 95 -20.51 -15.90 -5.74
C ARG A 95 -20.22 -15.45 -4.30
N LEU A 96 -19.86 -16.38 -3.43
CA LEU A 96 -19.33 -16.04 -2.12
C LEU A 96 -18.07 -15.18 -2.30
N ARG A 97 -18.07 -13.96 -1.77
CA ARG A 97 -16.89 -13.10 -1.73
C ARG A 97 -16.23 -13.19 -0.38
N LEU A 98 -14.95 -13.52 -0.38
CA LEU A 98 -14.06 -13.43 0.76
C LEU A 98 -13.29 -12.11 0.64
N MET A 99 -13.82 -11.06 1.23
CA MET A 99 -13.29 -9.69 1.09
C MET A 99 -12.25 -9.40 2.17
N PRO A 100 -10.94 -9.25 1.81
CA PRO A 100 -9.93 -8.81 2.75
C PRO A 100 -10.22 -7.38 3.19
N VAL A 101 -10.16 -7.12 4.49
CA VAL A 101 -10.47 -5.82 5.06
C VAL A 101 -9.43 -5.39 6.08
N GLY A 102 -9.16 -4.09 6.13
CA GLY A 102 -8.46 -3.42 7.21
C GLY A 102 -9.46 -2.81 8.18
N LEU A 103 -9.00 -2.59 9.40
CA LEU A 103 -9.77 -2.00 10.48
C LEU A 103 -9.14 -0.69 10.93
N VAL A 104 -9.95 0.22 11.45
CA VAL A 104 -9.51 1.41 12.20
C VAL A 104 -10.60 1.78 13.22
N THR A 105 -10.20 2.22 14.42
CA THR A 105 -11.17 2.73 15.39
C THR A 105 -11.78 4.05 14.91
N ASP A 106 -13.07 4.24 15.10
CA ASP A 106 -13.79 5.48 14.74
C ASP A 106 -14.04 6.39 15.96
N GLY A 107 -13.94 5.83 17.17
CA GLY A 107 -14.22 6.52 18.43
C GLY A 107 -12.97 6.96 19.19
N ASP A 108 -13.20 7.78 20.24
CA ASP A 108 -12.15 8.39 21.07
C ASP A 108 -11.51 7.43 22.08
N ASP A 109 -12.15 6.33 22.44
CA ASP A 109 -11.80 5.59 23.66
C ASP A 109 -10.84 4.40 23.45
N GLY A 110 -10.29 4.16 22.25
CA GLY A 110 -9.33 3.05 22.02
C GLY A 110 -9.83 1.66 22.44
N GLY A 111 -11.05 1.58 22.93
CA GLY A 111 -11.76 0.38 23.32
C GLY A 111 -12.52 -0.22 22.15
N ALA A 112 -12.30 -1.49 21.86
CA ALA A 112 -13.13 -2.27 20.93
C ALA A 112 -14.57 -2.38 21.48
N GLY A 113 -15.29 -1.26 21.51
CA GLY A 113 -16.73 -1.23 21.66
C GLY A 113 -17.39 -1.71 20.38
N ASP A 114 -18.42 -2.52 20.53
CA ASP A 114 -19.23 -3.02 19.42
C ASP A 114 -19.81 -1.79 18.66
N GLY A 115 -19.32 -1.51 17.45
CA GLY A 115 -19.77 -0.39 16.61
C GLY A 115 -18.77 0.76 16.38
N ASP A 116 -17.66 0.84 17.13
CA ASP A 116 -16.66 1.92 16.98
C ASP A 116 -15.51 1.55 16.02
N THR A 117 -15.67 0.51 15.24
CA THR A 117 -14.66 0.06 14.28
C THR A 117 -15.15 0.28 12.86
N LEU A 118 -14.35 1.00 12.06
CA LEU A 118 -14.56 1.10 10.61
C LEU A 118 -13.85 -0.03 9.90
N VAL A 119 -14.54 -0.57 8.90
CA VAL A 119 -14.08 -1.68 8.06
C VAL A 119 -13.88 -1.17 6.64
N TYR A 120 -12.65 -1.21 6.13
CA TYR A 120 -12.36 -0.76 4.78
C TYR A 120 -11.76 -1.88 3.92
N PRO A 121 -12.25 -2.06 2.68
CA PRO A 121 -11.70 -3.06 1.77
C PRO A 121 -10.26 -2.75 1.38
N VAL A 122 -9.39 -3.77 1.39
CA VAL A 122 -7.98 -3.67 0.98
C VAL A 122 -7.67 -4.47 -0.28
N ASP A 123 -8.70 -4.77 -1.09
CA ASP A 123 -8.55 -5.57 -2.31
C ASP A 123 -7.78 -4.78 -3.41
N LYS A 124 -6.56 -5.21 -3.69
CA LYS A 124 -5.70 -4.74 -4.79
C LYS A 124 -5.57 -5.80 -5.90
N GLY A 125 -6.47 -6.78 -5.89
CA GLY A 125 -6.45 -7.93 -6.79
C GLY A 125 -5.76 -9.17 -6.20
N SER A 126 -6.12 -10.31 -6.73
CA SER A 126 -5.76 -11.64 -6.19
C SER A 126 -4.25 -11.96 -6.19
N GLY A 127 -3.47 -11.24 -6.99
CA GLY A 127 -2.00 -11.36 -7.05
C GLY A 127 -1.23 -10.42 -6.12
N ALA A 128 -1.89 -9.43 -5.51
CA ALA A 128 -1.23 -8.41 -4.70
C ALA A 128 -1.05 -8.88 -3.24
N THR A 129 0.12 -9.41 -2.90
CA THR A 129 0.45 -9.82 -1.51
C THR A 129 0.38 -8.67 -0.51
N THR A 130 0.54 -7.43 -0.96
CA THR A 130 0.38 -6.21 -0.14
C THR A 130 -1.03 -6.07 0.43
N SER A 131 -2.07 -6.58 -0.25
CA SER A 131 -3.43 -6.61 0.31
C SER A 131 -3.51 -7.43 1.61
N LEU A 132 -2.75 -8.53 1.69
CA LEU A 132 -2.71 -9.36 2.90
C LEU A 132 -1.93 -8.72 4.04
N ALA A 133 -0.89 -7.94 3.71
CA ALA A 133 -0.12 -7.21 4.73
C ALA A 133 -0.91 -6.02 5.32
N GLU A 134 -1.86 -5.48 4.56
CA GLU A 134 -2.72 -4.37 4.99
C GLU A 134 -4.05 -4.86 5.62
N ALA A 135 -4.41 -6.14 5.46
CA ALA A 135 -5.66 -6.69 5.94
C ALA A 135 -5.55 -7.25 7.37
N ASP A 136 -6.56 -6.96 8.17
CA ASP A 136 -6.73 -7.47 9.53
C ASP A 136 -7.60 -8.73 9.58
N GLY A 137 -8.47 -8.87 8.60
CA GLY A 137 -9.41 -9.98 8.55
C GLY A 137 -10.13 -10.09 7.22
N VAL A 138 -11.21 -10.84 7.24
CA VAL A 138 -12.06 -11.14 6.09
C VAL A 138 -13.51 -10.91 6.44
N VAL A 139 -14.25 -10.26 5.55
CA VAL A 139 -15.71 -10.23 5.52
C VAL A 139 -16.20 -11.25 4.49
N GLU A 140 -17.08 -12.13 4.91
CA GLU A 140 -17.77 -13.06 4.01
C GLU A 140 -19.04 -12.41 3.48
N VAL A 141 -19.08 -12.11 2.19
CA VAL A 141 -20.24 -11.54 1.51
C VAL A 141 -20.93 -12.64 0.72
N GLY A 142 -22.19 -12.93 1.07
CA GLY A 142 -22.98 -13.97 0.44
C GLY A 142 -23.24 -13.74 -1.06
N PRO A 143 -23.52 -14.81 -1.83
CA PRO A 143 -23.75 -14.69 -3.27
C PRO A 143 -25.01 -13.89 -3.64
N GLU A 144 -25.94 -13.72 -2.70
CA GLU A 144 -27.18 -12.96 -2.89
C GLU A 144 -26.99 -11.47 -2.53
N THR A 145 -25.83 -11.06 -2.03
CA THR A 145 -25.54 -9.68 -1.66
C THR A 145 -24.79 -8.97 -2.77
N ASP A 146 -25.46 -8.07 -3.46
CA ASP A 146 -24.86 -7.29 -4.56
C ASP A 146 -24.23 -5.97 -4.08
N TYR A 147 -24.57 -5.52 -2.88
CA TYR A 147 -24.20 -4.19 -2.38
C TYR A 147 -24.11 -4.18 -0.85
N LEU A 148 -23.08 -3.53 -0.35
CA LEU A 148 -22.92 -3.16 1.06
C LEU A 148 -22.85 -1.65 1.13
N GLU A 149 -23.70 -1.06 1.97
CA GLU A 149 -23.76 0.39 2.14
C GLU A 149 -22.70 0.90 3.13
N ARG A 150 -22.24 2.13 2.96
CA ARG A 150 -21.47 2.83 3.99
C ARG A 150 -22.24 2.85 5.31
N GLY A 151 -21.58 2.50 6.41
CA GLY A 151 -22.18 2.41 7.73
C GLY A 151 -22.91 1.10 8.02
N GLU A 152 -23.06 0.21 7.03
CA GLU A 152 -23.68 -1.10 7.24
C GLU A 152 -22.80 -1.97 8.17
N PRO A 153 -23.40 -2.61 9.20
CA PRO A 153 -22.65 -3.48 10.09
C PRO A 153 -22.24 -4.76 9.37
N VAL A 154 -20.97 -5.15 9.54
CA VAL A 154 -20.40 -6.38 8.98
C VAL A 154 -19.54 -7.09 10.03
N ASP A 155 -19.55 -8.42 9.95
CA ASP A 155 -18.73 -9.26 10.81
C ASP A 155 -17.40 -9.56 10.12
N VAL A 156 -16.30 -9.22 10.79
CA VAL A 156 -14.94 -9.44 10.33
C VAL A 156 -14.33 -10.61 11.07
N GLN A 157 -14.02 -11.69 10.35
CA GLN A 157 -13.21 -12.79 10.88
C GLN A 157 -11.74 -12.39 10.86
N LEU A 158 -11.17 -12.10 12.03
CA LEU A 158 -9.77 -11.67 12.16
C LEU A 158 -8.80 -12.77 11.70
N PHE A 159 -7.69 -12.35 11.09
CA PHE A 159 -6.61 -13.28 10.72
C PHE A 159 -5.86 -13.81 11.93
N SER A 160 -5.86 -13.07 13.02
CA SER A 160 -5.28 -13.47 14.30
C SER A 160 -6.12 -12.90 15.45
N PRO A 161 -6.33 -13.63 16.54
CA PRO A 161 -7.05 -13.13 17.71
C PRO A 161 -6.34 -11.96 18.41
N GLY A 162 -5.05 -11.73 18.12
CA GLY A 162 -4.27 -10.62 18.66
C GLY A 162 -4.33 -9.32 17.84
N VAL A 163 -5.09 -9.29 16.75
CA VAL A 163 -5.27 -8.06 15.94
C VAL A 163 -5.99 -7.01 16.77
N ARG A 164 -5.39 -5.83 16.83
CA ARG A 164 -6.01 -4.63 17.42
C ARG A 164 -6.20 -3.61 16.31
N PRO A 165 -7.42 -3.09 16.11
CA PRO A 165 -7.63 -1.99 15.18
C PRO A 165 -6.72 -0.81 15.53
N PRO A 166 -6.04 -0.19 14.56
CA PRO A 166 -5.23 0.99 14.83
C PRO A 166 -6.11 2.15 15.30
N THR A 167 -5.55 3.00 16.15
CA THR A 167 -6.23 4.20 16.64
C THR A 167 -6.20 5.32 15.61
N LEU A 168 -5.16 5.35 14.76
CA LEU A 168 -4.99 6.28 13.65
C LEU A 168 -4.68 5.52 12.37
N LEU A 169 -5.37 5.84 11.28
CA LEU A 169 -5.05 5.39 9.93
C LEU A 169 -4.53 6.57 9.11
N GLY A 170 -3.23 6.60 8.87
CA GLY A 170 -2.59 7.54 7.95
C GLY A 170 -2.25 6.90 6.60
N VAL A 171 -2.27 7.70 5.54
CA VAL A 171 -1.89 7.26 4.19
C VAL A 171 -1.05 8.34 3.50
N GLY A 172 -0.30 7.96 2.49
CA GLY A 172 0.36 8.96 1.62
C GLY A 172 1.84 8.75 1.42
N GLU A 173 2.59 9.82 1.47
CA GLU A 173 4.03 9.84 1.20
C GLU A 173 4.81 9.29 2.40
N ASP A 174 5.83 8.51 2.13
CA ASP A 174 6.78 8.06 3.15
C ASP A 174 7.80 9.17 3.46
N ASP A 175 8.12 9.33 4.75
CA ASP A 175 9.05 10.38 5.20
C ASP A 175 9.71 10.00 6.53
N PRO A 176 11.05 10.19 6.69
CA PRO A 176 11.74 9.89 7.94
C PRO A 176 11.23 10.69 9.14
N THR A 177 10.85 11.96 8.94
CA THR A 177 10.30 12.80 10.00
C THR A 177 8.93 12.33 10.43
N LEU A 178 8.07 11.96 9.44
CA LEU A 178 6.78 11.36 9.72
C LEU A 178 6.91 10.09 10.57
N ASN A 179 7.87 9.21 10.24
CA ASN A 179 8.08 7.98 11.01
C ASN A 179 8.39 8.28 12.49
N ARG A 180 9.21 9.30 12.79
CA ARG A 180 9.47 9.76 14.16
C ARG A 180 8.22 10.32 14.87
N VAL A 181 7.34 10.96 14.12
CA VAL A 181 6.05 11.44 14.64
C VAL A 181 5.15 10.25 14.98
N LEU A 182 5.03 9.29 14.06
CA LEU A 182 4.20 8.10 14.25
C LEU A 182 4.67 7.22 15.42
N ASP A 183 5.98 7.14 15.66
CA ASP A 183 6.57 6.39 16.80
C ASP A 183 6.15 6.94 18.18
N ARG A 184 5.59 8.15 18.23
CA ARG A 184 5.12 8.80 19.46
C ARG A 184 3.63 8.58 19.73
N LEU A 185 2.89 8.04 18.75
CA LEU A 185 1.45 7.79 18.83
C LEU A 185 1.16 6.38 19.34
N ASP A 186 -0.01 6.22 19.97
CA ASP A 186 -0.48 4.89 20.35
C ASP A 186 -1.09 4.16 19.15
N ASN A 187 -0.55 3.00 18.82
CA ASN A 187 -1.02 2.07 17.79
C ASN A 187 -1.43 2.71 16.43
N PRO A 188 -0.61 3.59 15.83
CA PRO A 188 -0.91 4.14 14.53
C PRO A 188 -0.66 3.10 13.42
N ARG A 189 -1.42 3.19 12.33
CA ARG A 189 -1.14 2.50 11.08
C ARG A 189 -0.91 3.50 9.97
N TYR A 190 0.19 3.35 9.25
CA TYR A 190 0.50 4.20 8.11
C TYR A 190 0.72 3.37 6.84
N LEU A 191 0.04 3.75 5.75
CA LEU A 191 0.15 3.09 4.45
C LEU A 191 0.88 4.01 3.47
N SER A 192 2.15 3.69 3.19
CA SER A 192 2.99 4.40 2.22
C SER A 192 2.53 4.12 0.80
N VAL A 193 1.55 4.88 0.33
CA VAL A 193 0.93 4.73 -1.01
C VAL A 193 1.36 5.81 -1.99
N GLY A 194 2.02 6.88 -1.51
CA GLY A 194 2.38 8.08 -2.27
C GLY A 194 1.31 9.17 -2.18
N SER A 195 1.67 10.39 -2.57
CA SER A 195 0.83 11.58 -2.42
C SER A 195 -0.50 11.48 -3.18
N ARG A 196 -0.47 11.08 -4.46
CA ARG A 196 -1.69 11.02 -5.30
C ARG A 196 -2.71 9.98 -4.81
N PRO A 197 -2.32 8.72 -4.53
CA PRO A 197 -3.24 7.75 -3.95
C PRO A 197 -3.68 8.12 -2.53
N GLY A 198 -2.83 8.77 -1.74
CA GLY A 198 -3.17 9.28 -0.41
C GLY A 198 -4.32 10.28 -0.46
N LEU A 199 -4.22 11.30 -1.33
CA LEU A 199 -5.28 12.30 -1.56
C LEU A 199 -6.58 11.65 -2.05
N ARG A 200 -6.49 10.65 -2.94
CA ARG A 200 -7.69 9.95 -3.41
C ARG A 200 -8.40 9.23 -2.27
N ARG A 201 -7.64 8.51 -1.41
CA ARG A 201 -8.21 7.80 -0.26
C ARG A 201 -8.79 8.76 0.77
N LEU A 202 -8.17 9.93 0.97
CA LEU A 202 -8.71 10.96 1.86
C LEU A 202 -10.07 11.47 1.38
N ARG A 203 -10.27 11.63 0.06
CA ARG A 203 -11.58 11.96 -0.53
C ARG A 203 -12.62 10.85 -0.38
N GLU A 204 -12.18 9.61 -0.31
CA GLU A 204 -13.04 8.46 -0.02
C GLU A 204 -13.37 8.37 1.47
N GLU A 205 -12.89 9.32 2.28
CA GLU A 205 -13.12 9.45 3.74
C GLU A 205 -12.72 8.19 4.55
N ILE A 206 -11.79 7.38 4.00
CA ILE A 206 -11.35 6.14 4.65
C ILE A 206 -10.29 6.42 5.72
N PRO A 207 -9.14 7.11 5.41
CA PRO A 207 -8.12 7.41 6.41
C PRO A 207 -8.51 8.58 7.30
N ASP A 208 -7.89 8.65 8.47
CA ASP A 208 -7.97 9.81 9.37
C ASP A 208 -7.15 10.97 8.80
N VAL A 209 -5.96 10.67 8.27
CA VAL A 209 -5.06 11.69 7.70
C VAL A 209 -4.38 11.21 6.41
N ALA A 210 -4.03 12.17 5.57
CA ALA A 210 -3.16 11.94 4.42
C ALA A 210 -1.93 12.85 4.48
N VAL A 211 -0.74 12.26 4.25
CA VAL A 211 0.51 13.01 4.13
C VAL A 211 0.89 13.14 2.67
N VAL A 212 1.05 14.36 2.23
CA VAL A 212 1.29 14.69 0.82
C VAL A 212 2.51 15.58 0.67
N ALA A 213 3.21 15.41 -0.43
CA ALA A 213 4.42 16.13 -0.74
C ALA A 213 4.24 17.00 -1.98
N GLY A 214 4.83 18.18 -1.96
CA GLY A 214 4.85 19.12 -3.09
C GLY A 214 3.56 19.94 -3.22
N PRO A 215 3.39 20.61 -4.38
CA PRO A 215 2.25 21.48 -4.61
C PRO A 215 0.96 20.64 -4.73
N ILE A 216 -0.01 20.97 -3.90
CA ILE A 216 -1.37 20.47 -4.04
C ILE A 216 -2.06 21.37 -5.05
N GLY A 217 -2.31 20.86 -6.26
CA GLY A 217 -3.04 21.60 -7.27
C GLY A 217 -4.46 21.89 -6.82
N ARG A 218 -5.01 23.08 -7.19
CA ARG A 218 -6.41 23.44 -6.93
C ARG A 218 -7.42 22.47 -7.56
N GLU A 219 -6.96 21.67 -8.50
CA GLU A 219 -7.76 20.63 -9.20
C GLU A 219 -8.23 19.49 -8.29
N HIS A 220 -7.72 19.41 -7.06
CA HIS A 220 -8.03 18.29 -6.19
C HIS A 220 -9.35 18.45 -5.44
N GLY A 221 -9.99 19.63 -5.42
CA GLY A 221 -11.35 19.85 -4.87
C GLY A 221 -11.55 19.36 -3.43
N LEU A 222 -10.47 19.20 -2.67
CA LEU A 222 -10.51 18.71 -1.31
C LEU A 222 -10.48 19.92 -0.36
N GLU A 223 -11.55 20.13 0.36
CA GLU A 223 -11.59 21.04 1.52
C GLU A 223 -11.10 20.26 2.75
N ALA A 224 -9.79 20.02 2.84
CA ALA A 224 -9.19 19.34 3.98
C ALA A 224 -8.41 20.36 4.83
N THR A 225 -8.54 20.26 6.14
CA THR A 225 -7.76 21.07 7.09
C THR A 225 -6.31 20.54 7.10
N GLU A 226 -5.35 21.46 7.11
CA GLU A 226 -3.93 21.14 7.27
C GLU A 226 -3.58 21.15 8.76
N LEU A 227 -3.20 20.00 9.31
CA LEU A 227 -2.77 19.86 10.71
C LEU A 227 -1.34 20.33 10.95
N GLY A 228 -0.49 20.20 9.93
CA GLY A 228 0.91 20.58 10.04
C GLY A 228 1.67 20.42 8.74
N ARG A 229 2.86 21.03 8.69
CA ARG A 229 3.75 20.96 7.53
C ARG A 229 5.20 21.04 7.95
N TRP A 230 6.08 20.54 7.08
CA TRP A 230 7.53 20.71 7.16
C TRP A 230 8.15 20.72 5.76
N GLU A 231 9.37 21.20 5.68
CA GLU A 231 10.16 21.17 4.45
C GLU A 231 11.13 19.99 4.48
N ARG A 232 11.43 19.43 3.32
CA ARG A 232 12.50 18.47 3.13
C ARG A 232 13.25 18.74 1.85
N ASP A 233 14.56 18.56 1.88
CA ASP A 233 15.41 18.70 0.70
C ASP A 233 15.35 17.44 -0.14
N TRP A 234 15.28 17.64 -1.46
CA TRP A 234 15.32 16.58 -2.45
C TRP A 234 16.31 16.89 -3.57
N GLY A 235 16.85 15.84 -4.19
CA GLY A 235 17.84 16.00 -5.23
C GLY A 235 18.27 14.69 -5.84
N LEU A 236 19.50 14.67 -6.35
CA LEU A 236 20.11 13.50 -6.95
C LEU A 236 21.06 12.85 -5.93
N ILE A 237 20.92 11.54 -5.79
CA ILE A 237 21.86 10.70 -5.04
C ILE A 237 22.83 10.10 -6.04
N VAL A 238 24.11 10.35 -5.83
CA VAL A 238 25.19 9.93 -6.71
C VAL A 238 26.25 9.13 -5.93
N ARG A 239 27.20 8.52 -6.61
CA ARG A 239 28.28 7.77 -5.96
C ARG A 239 29.09 8.64 -5.01
N ALA A 240 29.60 8.04 -3.94
CA ALA A 240 30.45 8.73 -2.96
C ALA A 240 31.61 9.46 -3.65
N GLY A 241 31.80 10.72 -3.28
CA GLY A 241 32.78 11.61 -3.87
C GLY A 241 32.45 12.11 -5.27
N ASN A 242 31.25 11.84 -5.78
CA ASN A 242 30.74 12.31 -7.06
C ASN A 242 31.74 12.19 -8.23
N PRO A 243 32.23 10.98 -8.54
CA PRO A 243 33.30 10.80 -9.55
C PRO A 243 32.87 11.19 -10.97
N ASP A 244 31.56 11.28 -11.22
CA ASP A 244 31.01 11.68 -12.51
C ASP A 244 30.76 13.20 -12.60
N GLU A 245 31.10 13.96 -11.54
CA GLU A 245 30.94 15.42 -11.48
C GLU A 245 29.53 15.85 -11.91
N ILE A 246 28.49 15.25 -11.30
CA ILE A 246 27.09 15.57 -11.56
C ILE A 246 26.71 16.75 -10.69
N ASP A 247 26.31 17.87 -11.30
CA ASP A 247 25.99 19.13 -10.59
C ASP A 247 24.50 19.44 -10.53
N GLY A 248 23.66 18.76 -11.36
CA GLY A 248 22.22 19.05 -11.38
C GLY A 248 21.43 18.30 -12.45
N LEU A 249 20.23 18.81 -12.72
CA LEU A 249 19.32 18.22 -13.72
C LEU A 249 19.83 18.39 -15.16
N ASP A 250 20.60 19.46 -15.42
CA ASP A 250 21.19 19.69 -16.73
C ASP A 250 22.08 18.52 -17.16
N ASP A 251 22.86 17.97 -16.24
CA ASP A 251 23.73 16.82 -16.52
C ASP A 251 22.96 15.56 -16.88
N LEU A 252 21.76 15.36 -16.29
CA LEU A 252 20.91 14.22 -16.64
C LEU A 252 20.38 14.33 -18.06
N VAL A 253 20.12 15.56 -18.56
CA VAL A 253 19.62 15.82 -19.90
C VAL A 253 20.77 15.78 -20.92
N ASP A 254 21.91 16.43 -20.60
CA ASP A 254 22.97 16.71 -21.59
C ASP A 254 24.00 15.58 -21.70
N ARG A 255 23.98 14.61 -20.77
CA ARG A 255 24.98 13.54 -20.67
C ARG A 255 24.32 12.16 -20.66
N ASP A 256 25.00 11.16 -21.20
CA ASP A 256 24.55 9.76 -21.18
C ASP A 256 24.78 9.13 -19.79
N LEU A 257 23.98 9.57 -18.81
CA LEU A 257 23.99 9.09 -17.43
C LEU A 257 22.79 8.16 -17.19
N GLN A 258 23.05 7.01 -16.58
CA GLN A 258 21.97 6.10 -16.20
C GLN A 258 21.28 6.62 -14.93
N PHE A 259 20.05 7.08 -15.09
CA PHE A 259 19.22 7.60 -14.01
C PHE A 259 18.19 6.58 -13.52
N VAL A 260 17.85 6.63 -12.23
CA VAL A 260 16.76 5.85 -11.64
C VAL A 260 15.83 6.76 -10.85
N ASN A 261 14.57 6.69 -11.19
CA ASN A 261 13.52 7.57 -10.69
C ASN A 261 12.70 6.91 -9.57
N ARG A 262 11.79 7.69 -9.01
CA ARG A 262 10.68 7.23 -8.17
C ARG A 262 9.47 6.91 -9.04
N THR A 263 8.56 6.07 -8.53
CA THR A 263 7.28 5.80 -9.21
C THR A 263 6.44 7.07 -9.35
N ALA A 264 5.56 7.10 -10.35
CA ALA A 264 4.69 8.25 -10.65
C ALA A 264 3.75 8.67 -9.50
N ASP A 265 3.51 7.78 -8.53
CA ASP A 265 2.69 8.08 -7.33
C ASP A 265 3.45 8.90 -6.28
N SER A 266 4.77 8.96 -6.36
CA SER A 266 5.63 9.69 -5.41
C SER A 266 5.60 11.20 -5.63
N GLY A 267 5.52 11.95 -4.55
CA GLY A 267 5.67 13.39 -4.56
C GLY A 267 7.04 13.87 -5.05
N LEU A 268 8.11 13.07 -4.84
CA LEU A 268 9.44 13.37 -5.39
C LEU A 268 9.44 13.35 -6.92
N ARG A 269 8.76 12.38 -7.53
CA ARG A 269 8.61 12.35 -8.99
C ARG A 269 7.87 13.59 -9.50
N THR A 270 6.82 14.02 -8.80
CA THR A 270 6.07 15.22 -9.16
C THR A 270 6.95 16.48 -9.05
N SER A 271 7.81 16.57 -8.03
CA SER A 271 8.76 17.69 -7.88
C SER A 271 9.83 17.69 -8.96
N LEU A 272 10.37 16.53 -9.33
CA LEU A 272 11.29 16.41 -10.45
C LEU A 272 10.65 16.82 -11.78
N GLU A 273 9.43 16.34 -12.07
CA GLU A 273 8.71 16.70 -13.29
C GLU A 273 8.47 18.20 -13.39
N ARG A 274 8.20 18.87 -12.26
CA ARG A 274 8.06 20.33 -12.22
C ARG A 274 9.39 21.04 -12.46
N ALA A 275 10.46 20.61 -11.79
CA ALA A 275 11.78 21.20 -11.99
C ALA A 275 12.29 21.03 -13.43
N LEU A 276 11.96 19.90 -14.07
CA LEU A 276 12.25 19.71 -15.50
C LEU A 276 11.37 20.58 -16.41
N ALA A 277 10.13 20.89 -16.02
CA ALA A 277 9.29 21.83 -16.76
C ALA A 277 9.86 23.25 -16.65
N ASP A 278 10.31 23.68 -15.48
CA ASP A 278 10.96 24.97 -15.26
C ASP A 278 12.26 25.06 -16.09
N LEU A 279 13.08 24.00 -16.10
CA LEU A 279 14.30 23.91 -16.92
C LEU A 279 13.99 23.96 -18.43
N ALA A 280 12.91 23.30 -18.87
CA ALA A 280 12.46 23.33 -20.26
C ALA A 280 12.05 24.75 -20.68
N GLU A 281 11.34 25.48 -19.82
CA GLU A 281 10.98 26.89 -20.06
C GLU A 281 12.22 27.77 -20.18
N GLU A 282 13.21 27.60 -19.29
CA GLU A 282 14.50 28.33 -19.33
C GLU A 282 15.28 28.06 -20.61
N ARG A 283 15.25 26.81 -21.11
CA ARG A 283 15.92 26.41 -22.36
C ARG A 283 15.11 26.69 -23.62
N GLY A 284 13.85 27.10 -23.48
CA GLY A 284 12.95 27.27 -24.63
C GLY A 284 12.63 25.96 -25.36
N ALA A 285 12.64 24.84 -24.63
CA ALA A 285 12.39 23.48 -25.11
C ALA A 285 11.05 22.94 -24.61
N ASP A 286 10.62 21.79 -25.15
CA ASP A 286 9.47 21.07 -24.61
C ASP A 286 9.91 20.13 -23.45
N GLN A 287 9.14 20.06 -22.38
CA GLN A 287 9.43 19.18 -21.24
C GLN A 287 9.53 17.71 -21.65
N HIS A 288 8.70 17.28 -22.60
CA HIS A 288 8.71 15.91 -23.07
C HIS A 288 10.03 15.56 -23.78
N ASP A 289 10.60 16.50 -24.53
CA ASP A 289 11.89 16.30 -25.18
C ASP A 289 12.99 16.09 -24.13
N LEU A 290 13.05 16.95 -23.08
CA LEU A 290 14.00 16.80 -21.99
C LEU A 290 13.87 15.46 -21.27
N THR A 291 12.64 15.04 -20.95
CA THR A 291 12.42 13.76 -20.25
C THR A 291 12.81 12.55 -21.09
N THR A 292 12.70 12.65 -22.42
CA THR A 292 13.09 11.58 -23.36
C THR A 292 14.61 11.46 -23.48
N GLU A 293 15.34 12.55 -23.29
CA GLU A 293 16.81 12.56 -23.31
C GLU A 293 17.41 11.95 -22.02
N ILE A 294 16.69 11.94 -20.92
CA ILE A 294 17.15 11.34 -19.65
C ILE A 294 17.08 9.81 -19.71
N ASN A 295 18.23 9.15 -19.82
CA ASN A 295 18.30 7.70 -19.85
C ASN A 295 17.85 7.09 -18.51
N GLY A 296 16.79 6.29 -18.54
CA GLY A 296 16.21 5.66 -17.36
C GLY A 296 15.14 6.47 -16.63
N PHE A 297 14.67 7.59 -17.19
CA PHE A 297 13.60 8.42 -16.61
C PHE A 297 12.35 7.63 -16.21
N ASP A 298 11.98 6.61 -16.99
CA ASP A 298 10.80 5.76 -16.74
C ASP A 298 11.07 4.59 -15.78
N ILE A 299 12.32 4.39 -15.36
CA ILE A 299 12.66 3.35 -14.37
C ILE A 299 12.30 3.86 -12.98
N GLY A 300 11.06 3.60 -12.56
CA GLY A 300 10.51 4.05 -11.28
C GLY A 300 10.58 2.99 -10.18
N LEU A 301 11.19 3.32 -9.03
CA LEU A 301 11.23 2.45 -7.85
C LEU A 301 10.46 3.07 -6.68
N ARG A 302 9.78 2.21 -5.89
CA ARG A 302 8.81 2.67 -4.89
C ARG A 302 9.42 3.11 -3.55
N ALA A 303 10.38 2.38 -3.00
CA ALA A 303 10.98 2.70 -1.71
C ALA A 303 12.07 3.78 -1.83
N HIS A 304 12.28 4.61 -0.80
CA HIS A 304 13.28 5.68 -0.82
C HIS A 304 14.70 5.18 -1.06
N GLU A 305 15.08 4.07 -0.44
CA GLU A 305 16.43 3.52 -0.61
C GLU A 305 16.64 2.77 -1.93
N SER A 306 15.57 2.30 -2.58
CA SER A 306 15.70 1.43 -3.75
C SER A 306 16.42 2.10 -4.93
N PRO A 307 16.15 3.38 -5.29
CA PRO A 307 16.94 4.09 -6.29
C PRO A 307 18.41 4.23 -5.89
N ALA A 308 18.70 4.67 -4.65
CA ALA A 308 20.06 4.84 -4.14
C ALA A 308 20.86 3.52 -4.13
N ARG A 309 20.21 2.39 -3.85
CA ARG A 309 20.85 1.07 -3.90
C ARG A 309 21.26 0.66 -5.33
N ARG A 310 20.63 1.20 -6.38
CA ARG A 310 21.07 1.03 -7.76
C ARG A 310 22.38 1.76 -8.03
N VAL A 311 22.55 2.94 -7.40
CA VAL A 311 23.83 3.68 -7.46
C VAL A 311 24.94 2.88 -6.75
N ILE A 312 24.68 2.34 -5.55
CA ILE A 312 25.64 1.47 -4.85
C ILE A 312 26.03 0.25 -5.69
N ALA A 313 25.05 -0.36 -6.35
CA ALA A 313 25.28 -1.54 -7.20
C ALA A 313 26.00 -1.22 -8.52
N GLY A 314 26.26 0.06 -8.85
CA GLY A 314 26.85 0.48 -10.11
C GLY A 314 25.97 0.26 -11.33
N THR A 315 24.64 0.14 -11.12
CA THR A 315 23.64 -0.01 -12.20
C THR A 315 22.91 1.30 -12.50
N ALA A 316 23.25 2.37 -11.80
CA ALA A 316 22.84 3.73 -12.06
C ALA A 316 23.97 4.69 -11.65
N ASP A 317 24.07 5.83 -12.34
CA ASP A 317 25.01 6.91 -12.04
C ASP A 317 24.37 7.93 -11.10
N ALA A 318 23.06 8.16 -11.26
CA ALA A 318 22.26 9.05 -10.41
C ALA A 318 20.88 8.46 -10.08
N ALA A 319 20.34 8.84 -8.94
CA ALA A 319 19.02 8.42 -8.49
C ALA A 319 18.26 9.59 -7.84
N LEU A 320 16.94 9.65 -8.04
CA LEU A 320 16.08 10.62 -7.35
C LEU A 320 15.93 10.22 -5.88
N GLY A 321 16.23 11.14 -4.95
CA GLY A 321 16.15 10.82 -3.54
C GLY A 321 16.19 12.01 -2.59
N LEU A 322 16.27 11.69 -1.29
CA LEU A 322 16.36 12.62 -0.19
C LEU A 322 17.79 12.66 0.35
N HIS A 323 18.19 13.81 0.90
CA HIS A 323 19.48 14.00 1.57
C HIS A 323 19.73 12.93 2.65
N ASP A 324 18.76 12.70 3.55
CA ASP A 324 18.86 11.69 4.62
C ASP A 324 19.13 10.27 4.08
N THR A 325 18.61 9.96 2.90
CA THR A 325 18.84 8.65 2.27
C THR A 325 20.28 8.53 1.76
N ALA A 326 20.82 9.58 1.17
CA ALA A 326 22.21 9.62 0.72
C ALA A 326 23.17 9.50 1.91
N GLU A 327 22.97 10.27 2.95
CA GLU A 327 23.78 10.26 4.18
C GLU A 327 23.80 8.87 4.83
N ARG A 328 22.63 8.28 5.06
CA ARG A 328 22.50 6.95 5.67
C ARG A 328 23.17 5.84 4.88
N LEU A 329 23.22 5.97 3.55
CA LEU A 329 23.86 5.00 2.65
C LEU A 329 25.30 5.36 2.29
N SER A 330 25.86 6.44 2.89
CA SER A 330 27.22 6.94 2.61
C SER A 330 27.46 7.25 1.13
N LEU A 331 26.45 7.84 0.49
CA LEU A 331 26.49 8.33 -0.88
C LEU A 331 26.60 9.86 -0.88
N GLU A 332 26.97 10.42 -2.04
CA GLU A 332 26.98 11.86 -2.24
C GLU A 332 25.61 12.37 -2.65
N TYR A 333 25.31 13.63 -2.34
CA TYR A 333 24.03 14.25 -2.60
C TYR A 333 24.18 15.57 -3.36
N VAL A 334 23.45 15.68 -4.46
CA VAL A 334 23.38 16.91 -5.28
C VAL A 334 22.00 17.53 -5.08
N PRO A 335 21.90 18.70 -4.39
CA PRO A 335 20.62 19.33 -4.10
C PRO A 335 19.98 19.88 -5.37
N VAL A 336 18.67 19.66 -5.51
CA VAL A 336 17.87 20.21 -6.62
C VAL A 336 16.81 21.17 -6.11
N GLY A 337 16.20 20.87 -4.96
CA GLY A 337 15.19 21.76 -4.40
C GLY A 337 14.62 21.29 -3.07
N THR A 338 13.68 22.07 -2.56
CA THR A 338 12.91 21.79 -1.35
C THR A 338 11.49 21.35 -1.69
N GLN A 339 10.92 20.54 -0.83
CA GLN A 339 9.56 20.00 -0.99
C GLN A 339 8.79 20.17 0.32
N THR A 340 7.63 20.82 0.25
CA THR A 340 6.73 20.93 1.39
C THR A 340 5.97 19.62 1.59
N MET A 341 6.08 19.06 2.77
CA MET A 341 5.23 17.99 3.28
C MET A 341 4.06 18.59 4.04
N ARG A 342 2.85 18.04 3.85
CA ARG A 342 1.63 18.49 4.54
C ARG A 342 0.86 17.30 5.07
N VAL A 343 0.34 17.46 6.28
CA VAL A 343 -0.62 16.52 6.89
C VAL A 343 -2.01 17.09 6.75
N LEU A 344 -2.84 16.43 5.98
CA LEU A 344 -4.23 16.80 5.73
C LEU A 344 -5.14 15.85 6.51
N VAL A 345 -6.13 16.40 7.20
CA VAL A 345 -7.07 15.62 8.00
C VAL A 345 -8.38 15.38 7.25
N ASN A 346 -8.98 14.24 7.52
CA ASN A 346 -10.36 13.95 7.14
C ASN A 346 -11.31 14.85 7.97
N PRO A 347 -12.13 15.70 7.31
CA PRO A 347 -12.99 16.64 8.04
C PRO A 347 -13.92 16.00 9.09
N ASP A 348 -14.39 14.78 8.80
CA ASP A 348 -15.28 14.05 9.71
C ASP A 348 -14.55 13.52 10.97
N ARG A 349 -13.21 13.68 11.05
CA ARG A 349 -12.37 13.09 12.10
C ARG A 349 -11.39 14.06 12.74
N GLU A 350 -11.56 15.36 12.51
CA GLU A 350 -10.74 16.40 13.13
C GLU A 350 -10.77 16.32 14.67
N ASP A 351 -11.91 15.93 15.20
CA ASP A 351 -12.15 15.83 16.64
C ASP A 351 -11.68 14.50 17.28
N LYS A 352 -11.24 13.54 16.49
CA LYS A 352 -10.76 12.23 16.98
C LYS A 352 -9.52 12.38 17.87
N ALA A 353 -9.51 11.70 19.03
CA ALA A 353 -8.42 11.82 20.02
C ALA A 353 -7.04 11.55 19.42
N SER A 354 -6.90 10.52 18.57
CA SER A 354 -5.63 10.18 17.91
C SER A 354 -5.19 11.24 16.88
N VAL A 355 -6.13 11.96 16.27
CA VAL A 355 -5.82 13.08 15.36
C VAL A 355 -5.34 14.29 16.16
N ARG A 356 -5.97 14.60 17.31
CA ARG A 356 -5.52 15.67 18.20
C ARG A 356 -4.15 15.35 18.83
N GLU A 357 -3.89 14.08 19.15
CA GLU A 357 -2.57 13.63 19.60
C GLU A 357 -1.51 13.85 18.52
N LEU A 358 -1.82 13.47 17.27
CA LEU A 358 -0.94 13.75 16.12
C LEU A 358 -0.67 15.26 15.95
N GLU A 359 -1.71 16.10 16.03
CA GLU A 359 -1.57 17.55 15.95
C GLU A 359 -0.66 18.09 17.06
N SER A 360 -0.81 17.62 18.30
CA SER A 360 0.04 17.99 19.43
C SER A 360 1.50 17.60 19.18
N VAL A 361 1.76 16.40 18.71
CA VAL A 361 3.13 15.93 18.41
C VAL A 361 3.75 16.75 17.28
N LEU A 362 2.99 17.11 16.25
CA LEU A 362 3.47 18.00 15.17
C LEU A 362 3.79 19.39 15.68
N ALA A 363 2.99 19.95 16.62
CA ALA A 363 3.17 21.27 17.19
C ALA A 363 4.39 21.36 18.16
N GLU A 364 4.77 20.27 18.82
CA GLU A 364 5.92 20.20 19.73
C GLU A 364 7.29 20.30 19.04
N GLY A 365 7.31 20.44 17.72
CA GLY A 365 8.54 20.72 16.96
C GLY A 365 9.44 19.52 16.73
N VAL A 366 8.92 18.28 16.72
CA VAL A 366 9.65 17.08 16.23
C VAL A 366 10.16 17.29 14.79
N VAL A 367 9.59 18.27 14.12
CA VAL A 367 9.94 18.74 12.77
C VAL A 367 11.15 19.71 12.78
N GLY A 368 11.49 20.30 13.92
CA GLY A 368 12.55 21.32 14.04
C GLY A 368 13.96 20.82 14.35
N ASP A 369 14.12 19.55 14.69
CA ASP A 369 15.42 18.93 15.06
C ASP A 369 16.13 18.22 13.90
N VAL A 370 15.87 18.64 12.67
CA VAL A 370 16.60 18.19 11.47
C VAL A 370 17.58 19.29 11.08
N GLY A 371 18.65 19.43 11.86
CA GLY A 371 19.68 20.37 11.50
C GLY A 371 20.70 20.60 12.60
N LEU A 372 21.58 19.66 12.83
CA LEU A 372 22.99 19.90 13.21
C LEU A 372 23.79 18.63 12.96
#